data_f9da1d93254ba595a5078a8e843d2f54
#
_entry.id   f9da1d93254ba595a5078a8e843d2f54
#
_cell.length_a   1.000
_cell.length_b   1.000
_cell.length_c   1.000
_cell.angle_alpha   90.00
_cell.angle_beta   90.00
_cell.angle_gamma   90.00
#
_symmetry.space_group_name_H-M   'P 1'
#
loop_
_entity.id
_entity.type
_entity.pdbx_description
1 polymer ?
#
loop_
_entity_poly.entity_id
_entity_poly.type
_entity_poly.pdbx_seq_one_letter_code
_entity_poly.pdbx_strand_id
1 'polypeptide(L)'
;MKYGLIVFRETENIGDDIQSYAALKFLPKVDYYVEREHMDTFVPNNKEYVRVLMSGWFLHNKYNFDFSPYIYPFFISTHLSSYKTYGIENEHIKLFAPYLRKYGPIGCRDTHTHELLDKYKIDNYISGCITLTIDKLKTPKSKSKYICCVDVSNEVEEYIKQNTELKVITKTHRLDKKENMKLTYEERFENVRNLLKVYQNATLVVTSRLHCALPCLALGTPVILVTDDNSIYYKDRINSYLYCLSYYGEKDFLKTPIADLLKHKNKNSYLEIRNSLIKRIKDNINVPNSDEETLPDVKTFNNIYVKRKEKINKLLETLSNNYKETFDENYNLKCEVDYWKNNYNNALSDSKKAVSINDNYWRKEYNDLLKAKEEAVKANDDYWSKEYNDLLEKYNQLFNNKE
;
A
#
# COMPACT_ATOMS: atom_id res chain seq x y z
N MET A 1 -26.97 -1.14 13.84
CA MET A 1 -25.71 -0.67 13.21
C MET A 1 -25.75 -1.00 11.73
N LYS A 2 -25.31 -0.08 10.87
CA LYS A 2 -25.15 -0.28 9.44
C LYS A 2 -23.66 -0.56 9.13
N TYR A 3 -23.41 -1.32 8.07
CA TYR A 3 -22.06 -1.73 7.71
C TYR A 3 -21.71 -1.25 6.31
N GLY A 4 -20.54 -0.63 6.21
CA GLY A 4 -19.95 -0.19 4.95
C GLY A 4 -18.76 -1.07 4.55
N LEU A 5 -18.71 -1.46 3.29
CA LEU A 5 -17.57 -2.11 2.68
C LEU A 5 -16.77 -1.10 1.88
N ILE A 6 -15.48 -0.96 2.19
CA ILE A 6 -14.59 -0.15 1.34
C ILE A 6 -14.45 -0.83 -0.01
N VAL A 7 -14.61 -0.03 -1.06
CA VAL A 7 -14.47 -0.45 -2.46
C VAL A 7 -13.59 0.54 -3.23
N PHE A 8 -13.08 0.10 -4.36
CA PHE A 8 -12.08 0.81 -5.15
C PHE A 8 -12.57 0.92 -6.59
N ARG A 9 -13.58 1.77 -6.85
CA ARG A 9 -14.25 1.83 -8.14
C ARG A 9 -13.31 2.12 -9.30
N GLU A 10 -12.39 3.05 -9.10
CA GLU A 10 -11.46 3.51 -10.13
C GLU A 10 -10.12 2.76 -10.13
N THR A 11 -10.03 1.60 -9.48
CA THR A 11 -8.78 0.85 -9.45
C THR A 11 -8.42 0.24 -10.80
N GLU A 12 -7.13 0.23 -11.08
CA GLU A 12 -6.50 -0.51 -12.18
C GLU A 12 -5.83 -1.80 -11.68
N ASN A 13 -6.15 -2.23 -10.44
CA ASN A 13 -5.49 -3.34 -9.77
C ASN A 13 -6.50 -4.22 -9.03
N ILE A 14 -6.75 -5.44 -9.53
CA ILE A 14 -7.65 -6.39 -8.89
C ILE A 14 -7.25 -6.74 -7.44
N GLY A 15 -5.98 -6.49 -7.05
CA GLY A 15 -5.51 -6.64 -5.68
C GLY A 15 -6.30 -5.80 -4.67
N ASP A 16 -6.87 -4.67 -5.08
CA ASP A 16 -7.74 -3.85 -4.24
C ASP A 16 -9.10 -4.53 -4.05
N ASP A 17 -9.68 -5.09 -5.12
CA ASP A 17 -10.91 -5.87 -5.02
C ASP A 17 -10.73 -7.14 -4.19
N ILE A 18 -9.53 -7.75 -4.21
CA ILE A 18 -9.21 -8.89 -3.33
C ILE A 18 -9.25 -8.48 -1.86
N GLN A 19 -8.85 -7.25 -1.50
CA GLN A 19 -8.97 -6.74 -0.13
C GLN A 19 -10.43 -6.58 0.28
N SER A 20 -11.27 -5.95 -0.58
CA SER A 20 -12.70 -5.82 -0.35
C SER A 20 -13.38 -7.18 -0.21
N TYR A 21 -13.06 -8.12 -1.11
CA TYR A 21 -13.56 -9.49 -1.06
C TYR A 21 -13.20 -10.21 0.24
N ALA A 22 -11.96 -10.05 0.73
CA ALA A 22 -11.53 -10.63 2.00
C ALA A 22 -12.27 -10.03 3.20
N ALA A 23 -12.69 -8.77 3.12
CA ALA A 23 -13.45 -8.09 4.17
C ALA A 23 -14.91 -8.53 4.26
N LEU A 24 -15.52 -8.94 3.13
CA LEU A 24 -16.94 -9.30 3.06
C LEU A 24 -17.38 -10.30 4.13
N LYS A 25 -16.60 -11.34 4.40
CA LYS A 25 -16.96 -12.40 5.34
C LYS A 25 -17.06 -11.95 6.81
N PHE A 26 -16.54 -10.78 7.13
CA PHE A 26 -16.58 -10.23 8.49
C PHE A 26 -17.77 -9.31 8.72
N LEU A 27 -18.40 -8.86 7.65
CA LEU A 27 -19.58 -8.00 7.75
C LEU A 27 -20.84 -8.85 7.82
N PRO A 28 -21.74 -8.63 8.80
CA PRO A 28 -23.04 -9.33 8.86
C PRO A 28 -23.85 -9.13 7.57
N LYS A 29 -23.73 -7.96 6.97
CA LYS A 29 -24.28 -7.58 5.67
C LYS A 29 -23.52 -6.36 5.14
N VAL A 30 -23.66 -6.06 3.87
CA VAL A 30 -23.18 -4.80 3.28
C VAL A 30 -24.40 -3.91 3.08
N ASP A 31 -24.52 -2.85 3.90
CA ASP A 31 -25.59 -1.84 3.74
C ASP A 31 -25.15 -0.76 2.74
N TYR A 32 -23.83 -0.46 2.68
CA TYR A 32 -23.27 0.59 1.82
C TYR A 32 -21.94 0.14 1.23
N TYR A 33 -21.73 0.45 -0.04
CA TYR A 33 -20.40 0.46 -0.66
C TYR A 33 -19.80 1.85 -0.44
N VAL A 34 -18.64 1.91 0.23
CA VAL A 34 -17.96 3.15 0.58
C VAL A 34 -16.71 3.29 -0.29
N GLU A 35 -16.77 4.19 -1.24
CA GLU A 35 -15.65 4.44 -2.14
C GLU A 35 -14.47 5.04 -1.39
N ARG A 36 -13.30 4.39 -1.47
CA ARG A 36 -12.09 4.85 -0.77
C ARG A 36 -11.74 6.30 -1.11
N GLU A 37 -11.88 6.69 -2.38
CA GLU A 37 -11.51 8.02 -2.85
C GLU A 37 -12.53 9.11 -2.48
N HIS A 38 -13.69 8.72 -1.94
CA HIS A 38 -14.80 9.60 -1.60
C HIS A 38 -15.33 9.41 -0.18
N MET A 39 -14.50 8.87 0.73
CA MET A 39 -14.90 8.66 2.13
C MET A 39 -15.19 9.96 2.88
N ASP A 40 -14.53 11.04 2.50
CA ASP A 40 -14.74 12.38 3.06
C ASP A 40 -16.11 12.98 2.72
N THR A 41 -16.66 12.60 1.56
CA THR A 41 -17.96 13.07 1.06
C THR A 41 -19.07 12.04 1.19
N PHE A 42 -18.79 10.89 1.81
CA PHE A 42 -19.77 9.83 1.99
C PHE A 42 -20.94 10.28 2.86
N VAL A 43 -22.18 10.11 2.37
CA VAL A 43 -23.43 10.37 3.09
C VAL A 43 -24.34 9.16 2.94
N PRO A 44 -24.76 8.51 4.04
CA PRO A 44 -25.73 7.42 3.98
C PRO A 44 -27.13 7.94 3.62
N ASN A 45 -27.99 7.08 3.12
CA ASN A 45 -29.38 7.46 2.76
C ASN A 45 -30.18 8.00 3.95
N ASN A 46 -29.88 7.51 5.15
CA ASN A 46 -30.46 7.98 6.40
C ASN A 46 -29.36 8.61 7.25
N LYS A 47 -29.76 9.50 8.18
CA LYS A 47 -28.86 10.10 9.17
C LYS A 47 -28.45 9.05 10.21
N GLU A 48 -27.44 8.24 9.89
CA GLU A 48 -27.00 7.12 10.70
C GLU A 48 -25.50 6.89 10.61
N TYR A 49 -24.90 6.33 11.67
CA TYR A 49 -23.53 5.86 11.64
C TYR A 49 -23.39 4.58 10.83
N VAL A 50 -22.36 4.54 10.01
CA VAL A 50 -21.98 3.37 9.22
C VAL A 50 -20.63 2.85 9.70
N ARG A 51 -20.64 1.63 10.26
CA ARG A 51 -19.42 0.93 10.68
C ARG A 51 -18.65 0.51 9.45
N VAL A 52 -17.42 0.99 9.31
CA VAL A 52 -16.56 0.71 8.15
C VAL A 52 -15.26 0.06 8.62
N LEU A 53 -14.96 -1.11 8.07
CA LEU A 53 -13.70 -1.80 8.27
C LEU A 53 -12.65 -1.12 7.38
N MET A 54 -11.76 -0.35 8.01
CA MET A 54 -10.78 0.52 7.35
C MET A 54 -9.55 -0.26 6.91
N SER A 55 -9.73 -1.24 6.02
CA SER A 55 -8.64 -2.00 5.43
C SER A 55 -8.35 -1.51 4.01
N GLY A 56 -7.10 -1.14 3.73
CA GLY A 56 -6.77 -0.63 2.43
C GLY A 56 -5.47 0.16 2.38
N TRP A 57 -5.22 0.72 1.22
CA TRP A 57 -4.09 1.58 0.93
C TRP A 57 -4.57 3.04 0.86
N PHE A 58 -4.11 3.86 1.79
CA PHE A 58 -4.47 5.27 1.93
C PHE A 58 -3.26 6.17 1.66
N LEU A 59 -3.48 7.46 1.44
CA LEU A 59 -2.48 8.49 1.20
C LEU A 59 -1.64 8.27 -0.08
N HIS A 60 -2.21 7.74 -1.15
CA HIS A 60 -1.43 7.42 -2.36
C HIS A 60 -1.58 8.42 -3.50
N ASN A 61 -2.75 9.00 -3.73
CA ASN A 61 -3.02 9.93 -4.84
C ASN A 61 -3.84 11.15 -4.43
N LYS A 62 -4.69 11.01 -3.42
CA LYS A 62 -5.55 12.07 -2.93
C LYS A 62 -5.39 12.13 -1.43
N TYR A 63 -5.40 13.31 -0.89
CA TYR A 63 -5.25 13.52 0.54
C TYR A 63 -6.58 13.33 1.28
N ASN A 64 -7.33 12.31 0.89
CA ASN A 64 -8.61 11.92 1.48
C ASN A 64 -8.40 10.94 2.64
N PHE A 65 -7.53 11.30 3.58
CA PHE A 65 -7.40 10.55 4.84
C PHE A 65 -8.26 11.17 5.94
N ASP A 66 -9.22 11.98 5.55
CA ASP A 66 -10.25 12.50 6.42
C ASP A 66 -11.58 11.85 6.00
N PHE A 67 -12.48 11.63 6.92
CA PHE A 67 -13.66 10.83 6.71
C PHE A 67 -14.91 11.60 7.05
N SER A 68 -15.99 11.27 6.35
CA SER A 68 -17.31 11.76 6.66
C SER A 68 -17.69 11.47 8.14
N PRO A 69 -18.34 12.39 8.83
CA PRO A 69 -18.81 12.17 10.21
C PRO A 69 -19.78 10.99 10.34
N TYR A 70 -20.36 10.53 9.24
CA TYR A 70 -21.22 9.35 9.24
C TYR A 70 -20.44 8.03 9.29
N ILE A 71 -19.13 8.06 9.03
CA ILE A 71 -18.26 6.88 9.11
C ILE A 71 -17.85 6.66 10.56
N TYR A 72 -18.20 5.48 11.10
CA TYR A 72 -17.64 4.96 12.33
C TYR A 72 -16.54 3.94 11.98
N PRO A 73 -15.27 4.37 11.96
CA PRO A 73 -14.19 3.55 11.45
C PRO A 73 -13.79 2.44 12.42
N PHE A 74 -13.32 1.33 11.86
CA PHE A 74 -12.54 0.33 12.56
C PHE A 74 -11.25 0.12 11.77
N PHE A 75 -10.17 0.73 12.24
CA PHE A 75 -8.87 0.67 11.57
C PHE A 75 -8.21 -0.69 11.80
N ILE A 76 -8.11 -1.47 10.73
CA ILE A 76 -7.41 -2.75 10.72
C ILE A 76 -6.90 -3.06 9.32
N SER A 77 -5.70 -3.63 9.22
CA SER A 77 -5.08 -3.87 7.91
C SER A 77 -4.87 -2.57 7.10
N THR A 78 -4.68 -1.47 7.81
CA THR A 78 -4.52 -0.13 7.26
C THR A 78 -3.08 0.07 6.80
N HIS A 79 -2.87 0.51 5.58
CA HIS A 79 -1.58 0.95 5.06
C HIS A 79 -1.62 2.44 4.73
N LEU A 80 -0.70 3.18 5.30
CA LEU A 80 -0.46 4.58 5.00
C LEU A 80 0.76 4.67 4.09
N SER A 81 0.55 5.14 2.88
CA SER A 81 1.60 5.15 1.86
C SER A 81 2.46 6.40 1.96
N SER A 82 3.78 6.23 1.79
CA SER A 82 4.69 7.32 1.43
C SER A 82 4.86 7.47 -0.09
N TYR A 83 4.29 6.55 -0.87
CA TYR A 83 4.37 6.59 -2.33
C TYR A 83 3.52 7.71 -2.91
N LYS A 84 4.14 8.56 -3.73
CA LYS A 84 3.49 9.74 -4.31
C LYS A 84 2.95 10.77 -3.30
N THR A 85 3.37 10.71 -2.06
CA THR A 85 3.08 11.73 -1.06
C THR A 85 4.15 12.82 -1.04
N TYR A 86 5.26 12.55 -1.71
CA TYR A 86 6.40 13.46 -1.82
C TYR A 86 6.90 14.00 -0.47
N GLY A 87 6.77 13.18 0.58
CA GLY A 87 7.23 13.53 1.93
C GLY A 87 6.20 14.23 2.81
N ILE A 88 4.99 14.50 2.33
CA ILE A 88 3.94 15.19 3.12
C ILE A 88 3.07 14.24 3.97
N GLU A 89 3.33 12.93 3.96
CA GLU A 89 2.63 11.97 4.83
C GLU A 89 2.73 12.33 6.30
N ASN A 90 3.85 12.90 6.72
CA ASN A 90 4.06 13.35 8.09
C ASN A 90 3.09 14.47 8.50
N GLU A 91 2.90 15.44 7.62
CA GLU A 91 1.99 16.57 7.82
C GLU A 91 0.53 16.09 7.87
N HIS A 92 0.18 15.17 6.98
CA HIS A 92 -1.14 14.52 7.01
C HIS A 92 -1.39 13.83 8.35
N ILE A 93 -0.43 13.04 8.85
CA ILE A 93 -0.60 12.36 10.13
C ILE A 93 -0.72 13.37 11.28
N LYS A 94 0.04 14.45 11.29
CA LYS A 94 -0.11 15.52 12.30
C LYS A 94 -1.53 16.10 12.31
N LEU A 95 -2.07 16.41 11.13
CA LEU A 95 -3.41 16.99 10.99
C LEU A 95 -4.51 16.04 11.47
N PHE A 96 -4.39 14.75 11.15
CA PHE A 96 -5.40 13.74 11.48
C PHE A 96 -5.14 12.97 12.78
N ALA A 97 -4.04 13.23 13.46
CA ALA A 97 -3.69 12.58 14.73
C ALA A 97 -4.84 12.61 15.77
N PRO A 98 -5.56 13.71 15.99
CA PRO A 98 -6.69 13.72 16.91
C PRO A 98 -7.77 12.71 16.53
N TYR A 99 -8.11 12.62 15.24
CA TYR A 99 -9.08 11.65 14.73
C TYR A 99 -8.58 10.21 14.89
N LEU A 100 -7.33 9.95 14.53
CA LEU A 100 -6.72 8.62 14.66
C LEU A 100 -6.65 8.16 16.12
N ARG A 101 -6.34 9.09 17.07
CA ARG A 101 -6.35 8.77 18.51
C ARG A 101 -7.75 8.46 19.02
N LYS A 102 -8.78 9.18 18.54
CA LYS A 102 -10.17 8.95 18.93
C LYS A 102 -10.63 7.53 18.56
N TYR A 103 -10.23 7.05 17.38
CA TYR A 103 -10.68 5.75 16.85
C TYR A 103 -9.61 4.66 16.90
N GLY A 104 -8.49 4.90 17.62
CA GLY A 104 -7.47 3.90 17.88
C GLY A 104 -7.93 2.77 18.83
N PRO A 105 -7.09 1.74 19.02
CA PRO A 105 -5.78 1.56 18.39
C PRO A 105 -5.87 1.21 16.90
N ILE A 106 -4.90 1.69 16.11
CA ILE A 106 -4.87 1.50 14.66
C ILE A 106 -4.18 0.18 14.30
N GLY A 107 -4.89 -0.72 13.63
CA GLY A 107 -4.32 -1.96 13.11
C GLY A 107 -3.54 -1.73 11.82
N CYS A 108 -2.23 -1.67 11.91
CA CYS A 108 -1.31 -1.43 10.80
C CYS A 108 -1.10 -2.69 9.96
N ARG A 109 -1.16 -2.56 8.63
CA ARG A 109 -0.91 -3.66 7.71
C ARG A 109 0.55 -4.06 7.67
N ASP A 110 1.47 -3.11 7.86
CA ASP A 110 2.91 -3.24 7.68
C ASP A 110 3.70 -2.38 8.69
N THR A 111 5.00 -2.65 8.77
CA THR A 111 5.93 -1.97 9.68
C THR A 111 6.08 -0.49 9.35
N HIS A 112 6.06 -0.10 8.07
CA HIS A 112 6.13 1.29 7.67
C HIS A 112 4.99 2.12 8.29
N THR A 113 3.75 1.64 8.20
CA THR A 113 2.59 2.31 8.81
C THR A 113 2.70 2.36 10.33
N HIS A 114 3.16 1.27 10.94
CA HIS A 114 3.39 1.19 12.38
C HIS A 114 4.40 2.24 12.85
N GLU A 115 5.59 2.28 12.26
CA GLU A 115 6.65 3.24 12.57
C GLU A 115 6.20 4.69 12.35
N LEU A 116 5.45 4.95 11.27
CA LEU A 116 4.90 6.26 10.98
C LEU A 116 3.94 6.72 12.10
N LEU A 117 3.06 5.87 12.58
CA LEU A 117 2.11 6.22 13.64
C LEU A 117 2.80 6.33 15.01
N ASP A 118 3.77 5.48 15.31
CA ASP A 118 4.58 5.55 16.54
C ASP A 118 5.29 6.88 16.67
N LYS A 119 5.87 7.39 15.58
CA LYS A 119 6.51 8.71 15.54
C LYS A 119 5.59 9.82 16.06
N TYR A 120 4.27 9.70 15.85
CA TYR A 120 3.27 10.66 16.32
C TYR A 120 2.52 10.23 17.59
N LYS A 121 2.99 9.20 18.28
CA LYS A 121 2.39 8.67 19.51
C LYS A 121 0.91 8.37 19.36
N ILE A 122 0.55 7.76 18.23
CA ILE A 122 -0.79 7.25 17.93
C ILE A 122 -0.78 5.78 18.27
N ASP A 123 -1.69 5.36 19.17
CA ASP A 123 -1.80 3.96 19.59
C ASP A 123 -2.11 3.05 18.40
N ASN A 124 -1.25 2.07 18.20
CA ASN A 124 -1.32 1.20 17.03
C ASN A 124 -0.65 -0.16 17.28
N TYR A 125 -0.86 -1.09 16.37
CA TYR A 125 -0.27 -2.44 16.41
C TYR A 125 -0.18 -3.04 15.02
N ILE A 126 0.72 -4.01 14.81
CA ILE A 126 0.77 -4.77 13.55
C ILE A 126 -0.40 -5.75 13.49
N SER A 127 -1.31 -5.54 12.55
CA SER A 127 -2.46 -6.40 12.30
C SER A 127 -2.24 -7.37 11.13
N GLY A 128 -1.34 -7.05 10.23
CA GLY A 128 -1.17 -7.75 8.97
C GLY A 128 -2.22 -7.40 7.92
N CYS A 129 -2.14 -8.04 6.76
CA CYS A 129 -3.03 -7.78 5.62
C CYS A 129 -4.29 -8.64 5.69
N ILE A 130 -5.46 -8.04 5.45
CA ILE A 130 -6.76 -8.74 5.46
C ILE A 130 -6.81 -9.89 4.45
N THR A 131 -6.04 -9.82 3.36
CA THR A 131 -6.00 -10.88 2.34
C THR A 131 -5.43 -12.20 2.86
N LEU A 132 -4.68 -12.20 3.98
CA LEU A 132 -4.28 -13.41 4.70
C LEU A 132 -5.47 -14.16 5.31
N THR A 133 -6.62 -13.50 5.46
CA THR A 133 -7.81 -14.13 6.04
C THR A 133 -8.64 -14.92 5.04
N ILE A 134 -8.35 -14.85 3.74
CA ILE A 134 -9.09 -15.57 2.69
C ILE A 134 -9.16 -17.06 3.05
N ASP A 135 -10.36 -17.63 2.91
CA ASP A 135 -10.59 -19.04 3.16
C ASP A 135 -10.41 -19.86 1.88
N LYS A 136 -10.05 -21.12 2.04
CA LYS A 136 -9.99 -22.06 0.92
C LYS A 136 -11.35 -22.13 0.24
N LEU A 137 -11.33 -22.01 -1.08
CA LEU A 137 -12.53 -22.10 -1.89
C LEU A 137 -12.99 -23.54 -2.01
N LYS A 138 -14.30 -23.77 -1.92
CA LYS A 138 -14.91 -25.08 -2.17
C LYS A 138 -14.93 -25.34 -3.68
N THR A 139 -13.82 -25.76 -4.24
CA THR A 139 -13.70 -26.09 -5.66
C THR A 139 -13.13 -27.50 -5.82
N PRO A 140 -13.53 -28.26 -6.86
CA PRO A 140 -12.85 -29.49 -7.20
C PRO A 140 -11.36 -29.23 -7.43
N LYS A 141 -10.50 -30.11 -6.92
CA LYS A 141 -9.06 -30.02 -7.23
C LYS A 141 -8.86 -30.23 -8.74
N SER A 142 -8.11 -29.33 -9.35
CA SER A 142 -7.70 -29.51 -10.75
C SER A 142 -6.89 -30.78 -10.91
N LYS A 143 -7.19 -31.56 -11.96
CA LYS A 143 -6.38 -32.73 -12.35
C LYS A 143 -5.08 -32.31 -13.05
N SER A 144 -5.04 -31.12 -13.65
CA SER A 144 -3.86 -30.62 -14.35
C SER A 144 -2.96 -29.85 -13.40
N LYS A 145 -1.68 -30.17 -13.43
CA LYS A 145 -0.62 -29.46 -12.70
C LYS A 145 -0.14 -28.29 -13.56
N TYR A 146 0.02 -27.12 -12.99
CA TYR A 146 0.55 -25.94 -13.68
C TYR A 146 1.24 -24.97 -12.73
N ILE A 147 2.11 -24.14 -13.30
CA ILE A 147 2.68 -22.97 -12.64
C ILE A 147 1.89 -21.74 -13.05
N CYS A 148 1.53 -20.87 -12.11
CA CYS A 148 0.87 -19.61 -12.41
C CYS A 148 1.84 -18.45 -12.21
N CYS A 149 2.17 -17.74 -13.28
CA CYS A 149 2.97 -16.51 -13.27
C CYS A 149 2.04 -15.30 -13.19
N VAL A 150 2.30 -14.38 -12.25
CA VAL A 150 1.45 -13.20 -12.04
C VAL A 150 2.30 -11.94 -11.99
N ASP A 151 2.22 -11.14 -13.04
CA ASP A 151 2.95 -9.87 -13.16
C ASP A 151 4.47 -9.98 -12.88
N VAL A 152 5.09 -11.08 -13.23
CA VAL A 152 6.55 -11.24 -13.26
C VAL A 152 7.12 -10.65 -14.54
N SER A 153 8.45 -10.46 -14.62
CA SER A 153 9.11 -10.05 -15.86
C SER A 153 9.01 -11.12 -16.94
N ASN A 154 9.22 -10.72 -18.18
CA ASN A 154 9.26 -11.66 -19.31
C ASN A 154 10.40 -12.67 -19.13
N GLU A 155 11.54 -12.22 -18.61
CA GLU A 155 12.73 -13.05 -18.35
C GLU A 155 12.41 -14.18 -17.36
N VAL A 156 11.70 -13.86 -16.26
CA VAL A 156 11.27 -14.86 -15.27
C VAL A 156 10.25 -15.83 -15.87
N GLU A 157 9.30 -15.33 -16.65
CA GLU A 157 8.28 -16.17 -17.27
C GLU A 157 8.88 -17.13 -18.30
N GLU A 158 9.76 -16.63 -19.18
CA GLU A 158 10.45 -17.44 -20.18
C GLU A 158 11.40 -18.45 -19.54
N TYR A 159 12.14 -18.07 -18.47
CA TYR A 159 12.94 -19.00 -17.71
C TYR A 159 12.12 -20.19 -17.19
N ILE A 160 10.94 -19.93 -16.62
CA ILE A 160 10.04 -20.98 -16.13
C ILE A 160 9.57 -21.86 -17.29
N LYS A 161 9.12 -21.29 -18.41
CA LYS A 161 8.63 -22.04 -19.58
C LYS A 161 9.69 -22.96 -20.18
N GLN A 162 10.94 -22.49 -20.26
CA GLN A 162 12.04 -23.26 -20.86
C GLN A 162 12.56 -24.38 -19.95
N ASN A 163 12.34 -24.32 -18.65
CA ASN A 163 12.92 -25.24 -17.67
C ASN A 163 11.90 -26.16 -16.99
N THR A 164 10.63 -26.20 -17.44
CA THR A 164 9.59 -27.08 -16.89
C THR A 164 8.72 -27.74 -17.96
N GLU A 165 8.31 -28.99 -17.71
CA GLU A 165 7.28 -29.70 -18.49
C GLU A 165 5.85 -29.31 -18.04
N LEU A 166 5.71 -28.57 -16.94
CA LEU A 166 4.39 -28.17 -16.45
C LEU A 166 3.81 -27.07 -17.34
N LYS A 167 2.50 -27.08 -17.52
CA LYS A 167 1.80 -25.95 -18.17
C LYS A 167 2.07 -24.67 -17.38
N VAL A 168 2.43 -23.59 -18.07
CA VAL A 168 2.55 -22.25 -17.48
C VAL A 168 1.33 -21.42 -17.84
N ILE A 169 0.71 -20.80 -16.85
CA ILE A 169 -0.46 -19.93 -16.99
C ILE A 169 -0.05 -18.54 -16.54
N THR A 170 -0.21 -17.56 -17.41
CA THR A 170 0.07 -16.13 -17.08
C THR A 170 -1.21 -15.43 -16.67
N LYS A 171 -1.15 -14.67 -15.60
CA LYS A 171 -2.21 -13.80 -15.09
C LYS A 171 -1.66 -12.42 -14.77
N THR A 172 -2.53 -11.43 -14.75
CA THR A 172 -2.18 -10.07 -14.35
C THR A 172 -3.17 -9.53 -13.33
N HIS A 173 -2.68 -8.68 -12.44
CA HIS A 173 -3.51 -7.87 -11.56
C HIS A 173 -3.94 -6.54 -12.20
N ARG A 174 -3.37 -6.20 -13.36
CA ARG A 174 -3.72 -4.97 -14.07
C ARG A 174 -5.12 -5.10 -14.66
N LEU A 175 -5.93 -4.10 -14.45
CA LEU A 175 -7.29 -3.98 -14.96
C LEU A 175 -7.37 -2.81 -15.95
N ASP A 176 -8.18 -2.95 -16.97
CA ASP A 176 -8.66 -1.78 -17.70
C ASP A 176 -9.65 -1.03 -16.82
N LYS A 177 -9.31 0.22 -16.45
CA LYS A 177 -10.12 1.06 -15.57
C LYS A 177 -11.53 1.26 -16.11
N LYS A 178 -11.67 1.55 -17.42
CA LYS A 178 -12.96 1.85 -18.04
C LYS A 178 -13.88 0.63 -18.03
N GLU A 179 -13.34 -0.53 -18.38
CA GLU A 179 -14.12 -1.77 -18.36
C GLU A 179 -14.46 -2.19 -16.92
N ASN A 180 -13.52 -2.06 -15.99
CA ASN A 180 -13.76 -2.41 -14.59
C ASN A 180 -14.82 -1.51 -13.92
N MET A 181 -14.89 -0.23 -14.29
CA MET A 181 -15.91 0.70 -13.80
C MET A 181 -17.34 0.38 -14.26
N LYS A 182 -17.51 -0.39 -15.35
CA LYS A 182 -18.82 -0.82 -15.84
C LYS A 182 -19.40 -1.98 -15.04
N LEU A 183 -18.55 -2.73 -14.34
CA LEU A 183 -18.94 -3.90 -13.56
C LEU A 183 -19.59 -3.49 -12.25
N THR A 184 -20.59 -4.25 -11.84
CA THR A 184 -21.10 -4.23 -10.45
C THR A 184 -20.04 -4.76 -9.48
N TYR A 185 -20.16 -4.48 -8.19
CA TYR A 185 -19.22 -5.03 -7.19
C TYR A 185 -19.34 -6.55 -7.09
N GLU A 186 -20.53 -7.10 -7.28
CA GLU A 186 -20.77 -8.55 -7.31
C GLU A 186 -20.00 -9.22 -8.45
N GLU A 187 -20.03 -8.65 -9.66
CA GLU A 187 -19.27 -9.13 -10.82
C GLU A 187 -17.77 -9.02 -10.58
N ARG A 188 -17.31 -7.92 -9.99
CA ARG A 188 -15.89 -7.74 -9.62
C ARG A 188 -15.45 -8.78 -8.58
N PHE A 189 -16.28 -9.08 -7.59
CA PHE A 189 -15.98 -10.13 -6.60
C PHE A 189 -16.03 -11.53 -7.20
N GLU A 190 -16.85 -11.76 -8.22
CA GLU A 190 -16.80 -13.03 -8.97
C GLU A 190 -15.50 -13.16 -9.78
N ASN A 191 -15.01 -12.07 -10.37
CA ASN A 191 -13.69 -12.04 -11.03
C ASN A 191 -12.57 -12.35 -10.03
N VAL A 192 -12.61 -11.77 -8.82
CA VAL A 192 -11.69 -12.11 -7.72
C VAL A 192 -11.77 -13.60 -7.39
N ARG A 193 -12.98 -14.14 -7.20
CA ARG A 193 -13.20 -15.56 -6.88
C ARG A 193 -12.61 -16.47 -7.95
N ASN A 194 -12.81 -16.11 -9.22
CA ASN A 194 -12.28 -16.90 -10.35
C ASN A 194 -10.75 -16.85 -10.39
N LEU A 195 -10.13 -15.70 -10.10
CA LEU A 195 -8.68 -15.57 -10.00
C LEU A 195 -8.12 -16.39 -8.82
N LEU A 196 -8.77 -16.32 -7.65
CA LEU A 196 -8.38 -17.12 -6.48
C LEU A 196 -8.51 -18.63 -6.73
N LYS A 197 -9.48 -19.10 -7.52
CA LYS A 197 -9.57 -20.50 -7.97
C LYS A 197 -8.34 -20.91 -8.78
N VAL A 198 -7.86 -20.03 -9.67
CA VAL A 198 -6.62 -20.28 -10.42
C VAL A 198 -5.44 -20.40 -9.46
N TYR A 199 -5.30 -19.51 -8.50
CA TYR A 199 -4.22 -19.59 -7.52
C TYR A 199 -4.30 -20.87 -6.68
N GLN A 200 -5.47 -21.19 -6.15
CA GLN A 200 -5.65 -22.35 -5.28
C GLN A 200 -5.31 -23.69 -5.96
N ASN A 201 -5.50 -23.78 -7.27
CA ASN A 201 -5.26 -25.00 -8.03
C ASN A 201 -3.85 -25.09 -8.65
N ALA A 202 -3.04 -24.04 -8.56
CA ALA A 202 -1.68 -24.05 -9.06
C ALA A 202 -0.76 -24.96 -8.22
N THR A 203 0.21 -25.58 -8.88
CA THR A 203 1.30 -26.32 -8.22
C THR A 203 2.26 -25.35 -7.52
N LEU A 204 2.51 -24.23 -8.18
CA LEU A 204 3.33 -23.12 -7.69
C LEU A 204 2.79 -21.82 -8.29
N VAL A 205 2.76 -20.76 -7.50
CA VAL A 205 2.52 -19.40 -7.97
C VAL A 205 3.82 -18.61 -7.87
N VAL A 206 4.21 -17.94 -8.95
CA VAL A 206 5.35 -17.02 -8.99
C VAL A 206 4.81 -15.63 -9.29
N THR A 207 5.09 -14.66 -8.43
CA THR A 207 4.44 -13.35 -8.55
C THR A 207 5.31 -12.20 -8.05
N SER A 208 5.12 -11.01 -8.61
CA SER A 208 5.65 -9.75 -8.04
C SER A 208 4.62 -9.04 -7.14
N ARG A 209 3.39 -9.57 -7.01
CA ARG A 209 2.27 -8.90 -6.35
C ARG A 209 2.02 -9.42 -4.94
N LEU A 210 2.07 -8.52 -3.95
CA LEU A 210 1.79 -8.87 -2.56
C LEU A 210 0.36 -9.41 -2.38
N HIS A 211 -0.64 -8.79 -3.03
CA HIS A 211 -2.04 -9.26 -3.00
C HIS A 211 -2.33 -10.47 -3.90
N CYS A 212 -1.29 -11.08 -4.48
CA CYS A 212 -1.29 -12.44 -5.00
C CYS A 212 -0.63 -13.39 -3.99
N ALA A 213 0.55 -13.03 -3.50
CA ALA A 213 1.33 -13.87 -2.60
C ALA A 213 0.60 -14.16 -1.28
N LEU A 214 0.04 -13.15 -0.60
CA LEU A 214 -0.67 -13.34 0.67
C LEU A 214 -1.95 -14.18 0.55
N PRO A 215 -2.83 -13.98 -0.45
CA PRO A 215 -3.91 -14.92 -0.74
C PRO A 215 -3.44 -16.36 -0.98
N CYS A 216 -2.33 -16.56 -1.71
CA CYS A 216 -1.78 -17.91 -1.92
C CYS A 216 -1.34 -18.57 -0.63
N LEU A 217 -0.71 -17.84 0.30
CA LEU A 217 -0.44 -18.33 1.66
C LEU A 217 -1.74 -18.77 2.34
N ALA A 218 -2.76 -17.93 2.33
CA ALA A 218 -4.05 -18.21 2.95
C ALA A 218 -4.77 -19.42 2.37
N LEU A 219 -4.67 -19.62 1.05
CA LEU A 219 -5.19 -20.78 0.32
C LEU A 219 -4.36 -22.04 0.52
N GLY A 220 -3.13 -21.91 1.03
CA GLY A 220 -2.18 -23.00 1.20
C GLY A 220 -1.49 -23.41 -0.10
N THR A 221 -1.48 -22.54 -1.11
CA THR A 221 -0.80 -22.74 -2.39
C THR A 221 0.66 -22.32 -2.27
N PRO A 222 1.63 -23.14 -2.67
CA PRO A 222 3.03 -22.75 -2.73
C PRO A 222 3.21 -21.46 -3.54
N VAL A 223 3.91 -20.48 -2.97
CA VAL A 223 4.10 -19.18 -3.62
C VAL A 223 5.49 -18.62 -3.41
N ILE A 224 6.07 -18.08 -4.46
CA ILE A 224 7.35 -17.39 -4.47
C ILE A 224 7.11 -15.96 -4.94
N LEU A 225 7.57 -14.99 -4.15
CA LEU A 225 7.57 -13.59 -4.50
C LEU A 225 8.88 -13.25 -5.20
N VAL A 226 8.80 -12.71 -6.41
CA VAL A 226 9.96 -12.26 -7.20
C VAL A 226 9.78 -10.78 -7.53
N THR A 227 10.77 -9.96 -7.18
CA THR A 227 10.73 -8.53 -7.52
C THR A 227 12.10 -8.05 -7.99
N ASP A 228 12.11 -6.93 -8.70
CA ASP A 228 13.33 -6.20 -8.98
C ASP A 228 13.95 -5.66 -7.67
N ASP A 229 15.24 -5.95 -7.47
CA ASP A 229 15.99 -5.57 -6.26
C ASP A 229 16.11 -4.04 -6.07
N ASN A 230 15.88 -3.26 -7.13
CA ASN A 230 16.00 -1.80 -7.12
C ASN A 230 14.71 -1.05 -6.78
N SER A 231 13.60 -1.74 -6.58
CA SER A 231 12.32 -1.10 -6.30
C SER A 231 12.22 -0.63 -4.85
N ILE A 232 12.54 0.62 -4.60
CA ILE A 232 12.41 1.29 -3.28
C ILE A 232 10.96 1.19 -2.75
N TYR A 233 9.98 1.26 -3.64
CA TYR A 233 8.55 1.26 -3.30
C TYR A 233 8.02 -0.08 -2.78
N TYR A 234 8.72 -1.19 -3.04
CA TYR A 234 8.32 -2.51 -2.57
C TYR A 234 8.91 -2.85 -1.20
N LYS A 235 10.07 -2.25 -0.83
CA LYS A 235 10.79 -2.61 0.40
C LYS A 235 9.91 -2.42 1.64
N ASP A 236 9.26 -1.27 1.79
CA ASP A 236 8.44 -0.94 2.96
C ASP A 236 7.25 -1.90 3.15
N ARG A 237 6.66 -2.35 2.05
CA ARG A 237 5.48 -3.23 2.06
C ARG A 237 5.83 -4.71 2.16
N ILE A 238 6.92 -5.12 1.49
CA ILE A 238 7.34 -6.53 1.42
C ILE A 238 8.10 -6.94 2.66
N ASN A 239 8.97 -6.09 3.20
CA ASN A 239 9.80 -6.38 4.38
C ASN A 239 8.96 -6.91 5.55
N SER A 240 7.77 -6.37 5.73
CA SER A 240 6.82 -6.81 6.76
C SER A 240 6.36 -8.26 6.63
N TYR A 241 6.61 -8.92 5.50
CA TYR A 241 6.15 -10.28 5.20
C TYR A 241 7.27 -11.27 4.87
N LEU A 242 8.53 -10.85 4.88
CA LEU A 242 9.68 -11.73 4.60
C LEU A 242 9.81 -12.88 5.62
N TYR A 243 9.27 -12.71 6.81
CA TYR A 243 9.24 -13.78 7.81
C TYR A 243 8.36 -14.97 7.39
N CYS A 244 7.38 -14.77 6.52
CA CYS A 244 6.43 -15.79 6.09
C CYS A 244 6.42 -16.05 4.58
N LEU A 245 6.90 -15.10 3.74
CA LEU A 245 7.00 -15.26 2.30
C LEU A 245 8.41 -15.72 1.90
N SER A 246 8.49 -16.57 0.88
CA SER A 246 9.74 -16.82 0.17
C SER A 246 9.90 -15.75 -0.90
N TYR A 247 11.02 -15.07 -0.82
CA TYR A 247 11.36 -13.93 -1.65
C TYR A 247 12.66 -14.18 -2.40
N TYR A 248 12.68 -13.82 -3.67
CA TYR A 248 13.87 -13.81 -4.53
C TYR A 248 13.98 -12.47 -5.23
N GLY A 249 15.19 -11.92 -5.30
CA GLY A 249 15.56 -10.99 -6.34
C GLY A 249 15.51 -11.67 -7.69
N GLU A 250 15.18 -10.95 -8.74
CA GLU A 250 15.02 -11.53 -10.08
C GLU A 250 16.28 -12.28 -10.56
N LYS A 251 17.47 -11.67 -10.35
CA LYS A 251 18.75 -12.28 -10.72
C LYS A 251 19.03 -13.62 -10.00
N ASP A 252 18.61 -13.72 -8.74
CA ASP A 252 18.82 -14.93 -7.95
C ASP A 252 17.78 -15.99 -8.30
N PHE A 253 16.54 -15.59 -8.61
CA PHE A 253 15.51 -16.48 -9.12
C PHE A 253 15.97 -17.17 -10.41
N LEU A 254 16.50 -16.42 -11.38
CA LEU A 254 16.97 -16.93 -12.67
C LEU A 254 18.16 -17.89 -12.57
N LYS A 255 18.89 -17.88 -11.45
CA LYS A 255 20.00 -18.82 -11.19
C LYS A 255 19.55 -20.07 -10.42
N THR A 256 18.35 -20.05 -9.84
CA THR A 256 17.87 -21.17 -9.01
C THR A 256 17.23 -22.24 -9.87
N PRO A 257 17.67 -23.51 -9.82
CA PRO A 257 17.10 -24.60 -10.63
C PRO A 257 15.58 -24.71 -10.41
N ILE A 258 14.80 -24.86 -11.49
CA ILE A 258 13.33 -24.97 -11.42
C ILE A 258 12.88 -26.14 -10.56
N ALA A 259 13.63 -27.24 -10.55
CA ALA A 259 13.36 -28.41 -9.71
C ALA A 259 13.37 -28.09 -8.20
N ASP A 260 14.18 -27.12 -7.78
CA ASP A 260 14.23 -26.67 -6.37
C ASP A 260 13.10 -25.68 -6.07
N LEU A 261 12.77 -24.79 -7.01
CA LEU A 261 11.60 -23.92 -6.91
C LEU A 261 10.30 -24.73 -6.78
N LEU A 262 10.16 -25.85 -7.51
CA LEU A 262 8.98 -26.74 -7.46
C LEU A 262 8.86 -27.52 -6.14
N LYS A 263 9.95 -27.68 -5.38
CA LYS A 263 9.92 -28.28 -4.04
C LYS A 263 9.50 -27.29 -2.94
N HIS A 264 9.31 -26.02 -3.31
CA HIS A 264 8.98 -24.96 -2.37
C HIS A 264 7.72 -25.29 -1.55
N LYS A 265 7.79 -25.01 -0.25
CA LYS A 265 6.68 -25.09 0.70
C LYS A 265 6.56 -23.76 1.46
N ASN A 266 5.35 -23.27 1.60
CA ASN A 266 5.10 -22.08 2.39
C ASN A 266 5.47 -22.30 3.87
N LYS A 267 5.99 -21.26 4.50
CA LYS A 267 6.18 -21.22 5.96
C LYS A 267 4.82 -21.04 6.64
N ASN A 268 4.64 -21.64 7.82
CA ASN A 268 3.41 -21.50 8.60
C ASN A 268 3.41 -20.25 9.53
N SER A 269 4.48 -19.49 9.55
CA SER A 269 4.65 -18.33 10.44
C SER A 269 3.60 -17.21 10.23
N TYR A 270 2.88 -17.19 9.10
CA TYR A 270 1.76 -16.27 8.88
C TYR A 270 0.50 -16.62 9.69
N LEU A 271 0.36 -17.85 10.19
CA LEU A 271 -0.87 -18.33 10.85
C LEU A 271 -1.17 -17.55 12.14
N GLU A 272 -0.16 -17.18 12.89
CA GLU A 272 -0.34 -16.42 14.13
C GLU A 272 -0.99 -15.08 13.85
N ILE A 273 -0.41 -14.30 12.92
CA ILE A 273 -0.95 -12.99 12.55
C ILE A 273 -2.33 -13.11 11.88
N ARG A 274 -2.54 -14.13 11.04
CA ARG A 274 -3.85 -14.44 10.45
C ARG A 274 -4.90 -14.68 11.53
N ASN A 275 -4.62 -15.52 12.51
CA ASN A 275 -5.58 -15.88 13.55
C ASN A 275 -5.88 -14.70 14.48
N SER A 276 -4.85 -13.93 14.84
CA SER A 276 -4.99 -12.69 15.60
C SER A 276 -5.87 -11.68 14.84
N LEU A 277 -5.62 -11.48 13.55
CA LEU A 277 -6.39 -10.58 12.69
C LEU A 277 -7.87 -10.99 12.62
N ILE A 278 -8.15 -12.28 12.37
CA ILE A 278 -9.51 -12.82 12.34
C ILE A 278 -10.22 -12.59 13.68
N LYS A 279 -9.54 -12.91 14.79
CA LYS A 279 -10.10 -12.74 16.13
C LYS A 279 -10.43 -11.28 16.40
N ARG A 280 -9.47 -10.37 16.16
CA ARG A 280 -9.68 -8.92 16.39
C ARG A 280 -10.83 -8.36 15.57
N ILE A 281 -10.98 -8.76 14.29
CA ILE A 281 -12.11 -8.29 13.48
C ILE A 281 -13.44 -8.79 14.08
N LYS A 282 -13.53 -10.08 14.41
CA LYS A 282 -14.76 -10.65 14.98
C LYS A 282 -15.15 -10.02 16.31
N ASP A 283 -14.17 -9.75 17.15
CA ASP A 283 -14.40 -9.18 18.49
C ASP A 283 -14.85 -7.70 18.42
N ASN A 284 -14.43 -6.96 17.36
CA ASN A 284 -14.63 -5.50 17.34
C ASN A 284 -15.57 -4.99 16.25
N ILE A 285 -15.91 -5.78 15.23
CA ILE A 285 -16.72 -5.29 14.11
C ILE A 285 -18.13 -4.86 14.55
N ASN A 286 -18.68 -5.49 15.56
CA ASN A 286 -20.02 -5.24 16.07
C ASN A 286 -20.05 -4.32 17.31
N VAL A 287 -18.90 -3.78 17.74
CA VAL A 287 -18.86 -2.85 18.88
C VAL A 287 -19.60 -1.57 18.50
N PRO A 288 -20.65 -1.19 19.30
CA PRO A 288 -21.42 0.01 19.01
C PRO A 288 -20.57 1.27 19.19
N ASN A 289 -20.94 2.32 18.48
CA ASN A 289 -20.41 3.65 18.77
C ASN A 289 -20.96 4.11 20.12
N SER A 290 -20.07 4.40 21.07
CA SER A 290 -20.44 4.93 22.38
C SER A 290 -20.58 6.45 22.38
N ASP A 291 -20.17 7.13 21.30
CA ASP A 291 -20.22 8.57 21.20
C ASP A 291 -21.64 9.04 20.93
N GLU A 292 -22.16 9.94 21.78
CA GLU A 292 -23.45 10.62 21.62
C GLU A 292 -23.37 11.83 20.67
N GLU A 293 -22.33 11.91 19.83
CA GLU A 293 -22.20 13.01 18.88
C GLU A 293 -23.41 13.12 17.97
N THR A 294 -24.00 14.30 17.92
CA THR A 294 -25.14 14.59 17.02
C THR A 294 -24.62 14.64 15.58
N LEU A 295 -25.06 13.71 14.76
CA LEU A 295 -24.74 13.73 13.34
C LEU A 295 -25.32 14.99 12.67
N PRO A 296 -24.56 15.67 11.80
CA PRO A 296 -25.06 16.82 11.05
C PRO A 296 -26.24 16.39 10.14
N ASP A 297 -27.16 17.30 9.87
CA ASP A 297 -28.11 17.05 8.78
C ASP A 297 -27.40 17.18 7.41
N VAL A 298 -27.99 16.59 6.36
CA VAL A 298 -27.37 16.50 5.03
C VAL A 298 -27.08 17.89 4.43
N LYS A 299 -27.94 18.87 4.69
CA LYS A 299 -27.76 20.24 4.17
C LYS A 299 -26.57 20.92 4.86
N THR A 300 -26.47 20.79 6.18
CA THR A 300 -25.34 21.29 6.98
C THR A 300 -24.04 20.59 6.56
N PHE A 301 -24.07 19.26 6.41
CA PHE A 301 -22.93 18.49 5.94
C PHE A 301 -22.44 19.01 4.58
N ASN A 302 -23.32 19.09 3.57
CA ASN A 302 -22.93 19.52 2.23
C ASN A 302 -22.49 21.00 2.17
N ASN A 303 -23.16 21.89 2.89
CA ASN A 303 -22.88 23.32 2.79
C ASN A 303 -21.65 23.76 3.59
N ILE A 304 -21.37 23.15 4.70
CA ILE A 304 -20.30 23.56 5.60
C ILE A 304 -19.14 22.55 5.52
N TYR A 305 -19.44 21.31 5.79
CA TYR A 305 -18.40 20.28 5.94
C TYR A 305 -17.71 19.95 4.60
N VAL A 306 -18.48 19.64 3.55
CA VAL A 306 -17.93 19.29 2.23
C VAL A 306 -17.13 20.44 1.62
N LYS A 307 -17.69 21.67 1.62
CA LYS A 307 -16.99 22.84 1.09
C LYS A 307 -15.72 23.17 1.85
N ARG A 308 -15.71 22.97 3.17
CA ARG A 308 -14.52 23.16 4.01
C ARG A 308 -13.45 22.14 3.67
N LYS A 309 -13.85 20.89 3.49
CA LYS A 309 -12.99 19.79 3.06
C LYS A 309 -12.37 20.03 1.70
N GLU A 310 -13.18 20.41 0.72
CA GLU A 310 -12.69 20.74 -0.62
C GLU A 310 -11.61 21.81 -0.56
N LYS A 311 -11.78 22.84 0.28
CA LYS A 311 -10.79 23.91 0.44
C LYS A 311 -9.50 23.40 1.06
N ILE A 312 -9.58 22.54 2.08
CA ILE A 312 -8.41 21.93 2.73
C ILE A 312 -7.69 21.01 1.74
N ASN A 313 -8.42 20.14 1.06
CA ASN A 313 -7.86 19.23 0.08
C ASN A 313 -7.12 19.99 -1.03
N LYS A 314 -7.69 21.11 -1.51
CA LYS A 314 -7.03 21.96 -2.51
C LYS A 314 -5.73 22.58 -2.01
N LEU A 315 -5.66 23.00 -0.73
CA LEU A 315 -4.44 23.51 -0.12
C LEU A 315 -3.37 22.40 -0.01
N LEU A 316 -3.77 21.22 0.45
CA LEU A 316 -2.88 20.07 0.56
C LEU A 316 -2.38 19.58 -0.81
N GLU A 317 -3.24 19.62 -1.82
CA GLU A 317 -2.87 19.28 -3.21
C GLU A 317 -1.83 20.27 -3.76
N THR A 318 -2.01 21.57 -3.51
CA THR A 318 -1.02 22.58 -3.90
C THR A 318 0.32 22.32 -3.23
N LEU A 319 0.32 22.04 -1.92
CA LEU A 319 1.53 21.70 -1.17
C LEU A 319 2.21 20.45 -1.74
N SER A 320 1.43 19.42 -2.04
CA SER A 320 1.95 18.17 -2.62
C SER A 320 2.60 18.39 -3.99
N ASN A 321 1.98 19.20 -4.86
CA ASN A 321 2.54 19.45 -6.17
C ASN A 321 3.89 20.17 -6.08
N ASN A 322 3.99 21.11 -5.16
CA ASN A 322 5.25 21.80 -4.90
C ASN A 322 6.32 20.82 -4.35
N TYR A 323 5.98 19.98 -3.38
CA TYR A 323 6.89 18.95 -2.86
C TYR A 323 7.32 17.94 -3.93
N LYS A 324 6.43 17.67 -4.91
CA LYS A 324 6.75 16.75 -6.00
C LYS A 324 7.90 17.28 -6.87
N GLU A 325 7.82 18.53 -7.30
CA GLU A 325 8.87 19.13 -8.13
C GLU A 325 10.22 19.02 -7.44
N THR A 326 10.26 19.33 -6.17
CA THR A 326 11.45 19.27 -5.35
C THR A 326 11.97 17.85 -5.10
N PHE A 327 11.04 16.89 -4.90
CA PHE A 327 11.41 15.48 -4.75
C PHE A 327 12.03 14.93 -6.03
N ASP A 328 11.47 15.30 -7.20
CA ASP A 328 11.98 14.86 -8.50
C ASP A 328 13.38 15.46 -8.75
N GLU A 329 13.65 16.71 -8.36
CA GLU A 329 14.98 17.31 -8.41
C GLU A 329 15.98 16.56 -7.50
N ASN A 330 15.60 16.30 -6.26
CA ASN A 330 16.43 15.54 -5.30
C ASN A 330 16.68 14.09 -5.75
N TYR A 331 15.68 13.46 -6.38
CA TYR A 331 15.82 12.12 -6.94
C TYR A 331 16.83 12.10 -8.09
N ASN A 332 16.77 13.09 -8.98
CA ASN A 332 17.74 13.22 -10.10
C ASN A 332 19.17 13.44 -9.58
N LEU A 333 19.34 14.31 -8.58
CA LEU A 333 20.63 14.52 -7.92
C LEU A 333 21.17 13.24 -7.27
N LYS A 334 20.31 12.44 -6.65
CA LYS A 334 20.68 11.16 -6.09
C LYS A 334 21.11 10.17 -7.16
N CYS A 335 20.40 10.10 -8.28
CA CYS A 335 20.76 9.26 -9.41
C CYS A 335 22.13 9.66 -9.99
N GLU A 336 22.43 10.97 -10.09
CA GLU A 336 23.74 11.47 -10.49
C GLU A 336 24.85 11.04 -9.52
N VAL A 337 24.63 11.21 -8.22
CA VAL A 337 25.59 10.74 -7.20
C VAL A 337 25.84 9.24 -7.29
N ASP A 338 24.80 8.43 -7.46
CA ASP A 338 24.94 6.97 -7.59
C ASP A 338 25.67 6.59 -8.91
N TYR A 339 25.42 7.31 -10.01
CA TYR A 339 26.16 7.15 -11.27
C TYR A 339 27.66 7.44 -11.07
N TRP A 340 28.03 8.56 -10.47
CA TRP A 340 29.41 8.94 -10.22
C TRP A 340 30.11 7.98 -9.25
N LYS A 341 29.39 7.52 -8.21
CA LYS A 341 29.88 6.51 -7.27
C LYS A 341 30.23 5.19 -7.97
N ASN A 342 29.37 4.75 -8.89
CA ASN A 342 29.61 3.53 -9.66
C ASN A 342 30.79 3.70 -10.60
N ASN A 343 30.91 4.85 -11.29
CA ASN A 343 32.05 5.15 -12.15
C ASN A 343 33.36 5.22 -11.36
N TYR A 344 33.33 5.83 -10.17
CA TYR A 344 34.48 5.87 -9.26
C TYR A 344 34.90 4.45 -8.83
N ASN A 345 33.95 3.61 -8.43
CA ASN A 345 34.25 2.23 -8.04
C ASN A 345 34.77 1.38 -9.21
N ASN A 346 34.27 1.59 -10.41
CA ASN A 346 34.75 0.93 -11.60
C ASN A 346 36.19 1.38 -11.93
N ALA A 347 36.45 2.70 -11.87
CA ALA A 347 37.80 3.26 -12.08
C ALA A 347 38.79 2.75 -11.02
N LEU A 348 38.37 2.59 -9.76
CA LEU A 348 39.16 1.95 -8.69
C LEU A 348 39.48 0.47 -8.98
N SER A 349 38.52 -0.25 -9.56
CA SER A 349 38.72 -1.66 -9.97
C SER A 349 39.73 -1.77 -11.10
N ASP A 350 39.65 -0.88 -12.09
CA ASP A 350 40.56 -0.86 -13.23
C ASP A 350 41.93 -0.32 -12.86
N SER A 351 42.04 0.62 -11.90
CA SER A 351 43.33 1.20 -11.44
C SER A 351 44.12 0.26 -10.56
N LYS A 352 43.55 -0.83 -10.02
CA LYS A 352 44.36 -1.94 -9.49
C LYS A 352 45.24 -2.60 -10.55
N LYS A 353 44.98 -2.34 -11.83
CA LYS A 353 45.79 -2.76 -12.98
C LYS A 353 46.69 -1.65 -13.57
N ALA A 354 46.42 -0.38 -13.25
CA ALA A 354 47.20 0.77 -13.78
C ALA A 354 47.42 1.79 -12.65
N VAL A 355 48.59 1.74 -12.05
CA VAL A 355 49.05 2.61 -10.94
C VAL A 355 49.02 4.09 -11.33
N SER A 356 48.38 4.88 -10.51
CA SER A 356 48.77 6.27 -10.08
C SER A 356 48.24 7.52 -10.77
N ILE A 357 47.20 7.58 -11.57
CA ILE A 357 46.83 8.92 -12.14
C ILE A 357 45.35 9.28 -12.03
N ASN A 358 44.57 9.06 -11.13
CA ASN A 358 43.31 9.79 -11.07
C ASN A 358 42.44 9.65 -9.78
N ASP A 359 42.95 9.03 -8.77
CA ASP A 359 42.22 8.82 -7.52
C ASP A 359 41.80 10.15 -6.88
N ASN A 360 42.65 11.16 -6.95
CA ASN A 360 42.36 12.50 -6.39
C ASN A 360 41.30 13.26 -7.19
N TYR A 361 41.19 13.07 -8.50
CA TYR A 361 40.18 13.71 -9.32
C TYR A 361 38.79 13.15 -8.99
N TRP A 362 38.63 11.82 -9.04
CA TRP A 362 37.33 11.18 -8.80
C TRP A 362 36.86 11.33 -7.38
N ARG A 363 37.74 11.33 -6.38
CA ARG A 363 37.43 11.64 -4.99
C ARG A 363 36.95 13.06 -4.83
N LYS A 364 37.56 14.02 -5.48
CA LYS A 364 37.16 15.40 -5.45
C LYS A 364 35.79 15.58 -6.08
N GLU A 365 35.56 15.10 -7.30
CA GLU A 365 34.28 15.17 -7.99
C GLU A 365 33.14 14.53 -7.17
N TYR A 366 33.38 13.35 -6.61
CA TYR A 366 32.40 12.68 -5.77
C TYR A 366 32.06 13.47 -4.50
N ASN A 367 33.06 14.01 -3.82
CA ASN A 367 32.87 14.79 -2.61
C ASN A 367 32.19 16.13 -2.91
N ASP A 368 32.53 16.79 -4.00
CA ASP A 368 31.91 18.04 -4.41
C ASP A 368 30.44 17.83 -4.78
N LEU A 369 30.10 16.73 -5.46
CA LEU A 369 28.72 16.35 -5.79
C LEU A 369 27.92 15.95 -4.54
N LEU A 370 28.55 15.24 -3.61
CA LEU A 370 27.93 14.86 -2.32
C LEU A 370 27.60 16.10 -1.50
N LYS A 371 28.55 17.05 -1.43
CA LYS A 371 28.37 18.31 -0.72
C LYS A 371 27.27 19.18 -1.35
N ALA A 372 27.26 19.32 -2.66
CA ALA A 372 26.21 20.04 -3.38
C ALA A 372 24.82 19.43 -3.13
N LYS A 373 24.72 18.10 -3.08
CA LYS A 373 23.49 17.40 -2.73
C LYS A 373 23.05 17.69 -1.30
N GLU A 374 23.96 17.60 -0.34
CA GLU A 374 23.64 17.87 1.08
C GLU A 374 23.18 19.33 1.29
N GLU A 375 23.83 20.28 0.62
CA GLU A 375 23.45 21.68 0.64
C GLU A 375 22.07 21.92 -0.01
N ALA A 376 21.78 21.29 -1.15
CA ALA A 376 20.49 21.38 -1.83
C ALA A 376 19.35 20.76 -1.00
N VAL A 377 19.59 19.58 -0.40
CA VAL A 377 18.61 18.94 0.48
C VAL A 377 18.32 19.82 1.69
N LYS A 378 19.35 20.37 2.34
CA LYS A 378 19.19 21.24 3.51
C LYS A 378 18.44 22.54 3.17
N ALA A 379 18.83 23.22 2.11
CA ALA A 379 18.16 24.44 1.66
C ALA A 379 16.67 24.21 1.34
N ASN A 380 16.37 23.02 0.85
CA ASN A 380 15.04 22.58 0.52
C ASN A 380 14.20 22.27 1.77
N ASP A 381 14.76 21.55 2.75
CA ASP A 381 14.10 21.28 4.01
C ASP A 381 13.79 22.54 4.79
N ASP A 382 14.71 23.53 4.79
CA ASP A 382 14.52 24.82 5.41
C ASP A 382 13.40 25.64 4.73
N TYR A 383 13.36 25.66 3.39
CA TYR A 383 12.32 26.33 2.61
C TYR A 383 10.93 25.74 2.90
N TRP A 384 10.82 24.41 2.84
CA TRP A 384 9.53 23.73 3.03
C TRP A 384 9.04 23.74 4.45
N SER A 385 9.93 23.77 5.43
CA SER A 385 9.56 23.96 6.83
C SER A 385 8.88 25.33 7.03
N LYS A 386 9.34 26.36 6.34
CA LYS A 386 8.73 27.69 6.38
C LYS A 386 7.36 27.70 5.69
N GLU A 387 7.28 27.22 4.45
CA GLU A 387 6.02 27.14 3.69
C GLU A 387 4.95 26.32 4.44
N TYR A 388 5.36 25.23 5.07
CA TYR A 388 4.47 24.41 5.89
C TYR A 388 3.88 25.20 7.05
N ASN A 389 4.72 25.93 7.81
CA ASN A 389 4.25 26.70 8.95
C ASN A 389 3.26 27.82 8.51
N ASP A 390 3.53 28.47 7.37
CA ASP A 390 2.63 29.47 6.80
C ASP A 390 1.28 28.85 6.38
N LEU A 391 1.30 27.65 5.82
CA LEU A 391 0.09 26.89 5.45
C LEU A 391 -0.69 26.41 6.68
N LEU A 392 0.03 25.95 7.71
CA LEU A 392 -0.57 25.53 8.97
C LEU A 392 -1.25 26.69 9.69
N GLU A 393 -0.66 27.88 9.64
CA GLU A 393 -1.27 29.10 10.17
C GLU A 393 -2.56 29.45 9.41
N LYS A 394 -2.53 29.41 8.08
CA LYS A 394 -3.73 29.60 7.23
C LYS A 394 -4.79 28.52 7.49
N TYR A 395 -4.37 27.27 7.69
CA TYR A 395 -5.27 26.17 8.07
C TYR A 395 -5.95 26.47 9.42
N ASN A 396 -5.17 26.84 10.43
CA ASN A 396 -5.69 27.15 11.76
C ASN A 396 -6.66 28.35 11.73
N GLN A 397 -6.36 29.39 10.94
CA GLN A 397 -7.27 30.52 10.76
C GLN A 397 -8.61 30.12 10.11
N LEU A 398 -8.61 29.08 9.24
CA LEU A 398 -9.84 28.55 8.64
C LEU A 398 -10.71 27.74 9.63
N PHE A 399 -10.09 27.22 10.69
CA PHE A 399 -10.77 26.40 11.70
C PHE A 399 -11.15 27.17 12.97
N ASN A 400 -10.35 28.19 13.35
CA ASN A 400 -10.53 28.92 14.59
C ASN A 400 -11.46 30.15 14.44
N ASN A 401 -11.83 30.58 13.23
CA ASN A 401 -12.87 31.58 13.01
C ASN A 401 -14.28 30.98 13.25
N LYS A 402 -14.47 30.52 14.49
CA LYS A 402 -15.78 30.24 15.08
C LYS A 402 -15.81 30.90 16.47
N GLU A 403 -16.26 32.12 16.49
CA GLU A 403 -17.16 32.63 17.52
C GLU A 403 -18.15 33.59 16.87
#